data_2553725d7ef76c7fdc05d150536f3d07
#
_entry.id   2553725d7ef76c7fdc05d150536f3d07
#
_cell.length_a   1.000
_cell.length_b   1.000
_cell.length_c   1.000
_cell.angle_alpha   90.00
_cell.angle_beta   90.00
_cell.angle_gamma   90.00
#
_symmetry.space_group_name_H-M   'P 1'
#
loop_
_entity.id
_entity.type
_entity.pdbx_description
1 polymer ?
#
loop_
_entity_poly.entity_id
_entity_poly.type
_entity_poly.pdbx_seq_one_letter_code
_entity_poly.pdbx_strand_id
1 'polypeptide(L)'
;EPLVVERQQLYCSRTNPYFGYRVSRLGELTDQAFVLTGDDELALITIQADLRRSFPSLEVQAVLGDCGDPAVTAHALRLGQPEAVFHAAAYKQVPLLEAQVREAVRNNVLATDTVARLCREQGVGTFVFISTDKAVDPANVLGASKRLAEMIAQSQDRKDGGTRCVTVRFGNVLDSAGSVVPLFREQIRKGGPVTVTHPGSTRYFMTIAEASQLVMQAGAM
;
A
#
# COMPACT_ATOMS: atom_id res chain seq x y z
N GLU A 1 -22.91 9.35 4.28
CA GLU A 1 -22.44 9.38 5.69
C GLU A 1 -20.94 9.15 5.69
N PRO A 2 -20.13 9.96 6.39
CA PRO A 2 -18.71 9.73 6.50
C PRO A 2 -18.47 8.49 7.36
N LEU A 3 -17.68 7.54 6.86
CA LEU A 3 -17.16 6.43 7.66
C LEU A 3 -16.23 7.01 8.73
N VAL A 4 -16.66 6.98 9.96
CA VAL A 4 -15.83 7.28 11.13
C VAL A 4 -15.04 6.01 11.42
N VAL A 5 -13.74 6.02 11.14
CA VAL A 5 -12.82 5.00 11.61
C VAL A 5 -12.22 5.53 12.91
N GLU A 6 -12.78 5.11 14.02
CA GLU A 6 -12.22 5.40 15.34
C GLU A 6 -11.01 4.49 15.55
N ARG A 7 -9.81 5.07 15.74
CA ARG A 7 -8.59 4.46 16.30
C ARG A 7 -7.36 4.28 15.38
N GLN A 8 -6.24 3.87 15.94
CA GLN A 8 -4.87 3.93 15.41
C GLN A 8 -4.64 3.08 14.15
N GLN A 9 -3.97 3.63 13.15
CA GLN A 9 -3.68 2.96 11.87
C GLN A 9 -2.17 2.95 11.57
N LEU A 10 -1.66 1.79 11.15
CA LEU A 10 -0.29 1.63 10.65
C LEU A 10 -0.31 1.58 9.12
N TYR A 11 0.47 2.44 8.50
CA TYR A 11 0.62 2.48 7.04
C TYR A 11 2.04 2.10 6.64
N CYS A 12 2.17 1.11 5.74
CA CYS A 12 3.45 0.63 5.24
C CYS A 12 3.51 0.80 3.71
N SER A 13 4.42 1.66 3.22
CA SER A 13 4.60 1.88 1.77
C SER A 13 6.06 2.11 1.41
N ARG A 14 6.53 1.50 0.32
CA ARG A 14 7.90 1.65 -0.19
C ARG A 14 8.08 2.71 -1.29
N THR A 15 7.06 3.10 -2.03
CA THR A 15 7.28 3.87 -3.26
C THR A 15 6.15 4.78 -3.69
N ASN A 16 5.14 5.03 -2.87
CA ASN A 16 4.03 5.85 -3.32
C ASN A 16 3.74 7.05 -2.42
N PRO A 17 4.37 8.21 -2.69
CA PRO A 17 4.12 9.45 -1.95
C PRO A 17 2.68 9.95 -2.07
N TYR A 18 1.89 9.39 -2.99
CA TYR A 18 0.52 9.86 -3.26
C TYR A 18 -0.57 9.15 -2.45
N PHE A 19 -0.28 8.04 -1.77
CA PHE A 19 -1.28 7.39 -0.92
C PHE A 19 -1.60 8.23 0.33
N GLY A 20 -0.64 9.00 0.84
CA GLY A 20 -0.85 9.98 1.91
C GLY A 20 -1.70 11.20 1.49
N TYR A 21 -1.85 11.45 0.20
CA TYR A 21 -2.39 12.72 -0.31
C TYR A 21 -3.92 12.89 -0.17
N ARG A 22 -4.66 11.89 0.29
CA ARG A 22 -6.11 12.02 0.47
C ARG A 22 -6.71 11.35 1.71
N VAL A 23 -5.99 11.29 2.79
CA VAL A 23 -6.58 11.21 4.13
C VAL A 23 -7.40 12.50 4.44
N SER A 24 -7.39 13.49 3.54
CA SER A 24 -8.05 14.79 3.68
C SER A 24 -9.58 14.78 3.80
N ARG A 25 -10.24 13.62 3.75
CA ARG A 25 -11.67 13.49 4.08
C ARG A 25 -11.95 12.70 5.35
N LEU A 26 -10.92 12.33 6.10
CA LEU A 26 -11.06 11.84 7.47
C LEU A 26 -11.23 13.04 8.43
N GLY A 27 -12.16 13.91 8.10
CA GLY A 27 -12.29 15.26 8.63
C GLY A 27 -12.71 15.41 10.09
N GLU A 28 -12.59 14.35 10.94
CA GLU A 28 -12.89 14.41 12.36
C GLU A 28 -12.02 13.45 13.22
N LEU A 29 -10.75 13.26 12.81
CA LEU A 29 -9.81 12.43 13.56
C LEU A 29 -9.09 13.27 14.63
N THR A 30 -9.75 13.56 15.74
CA THR A 30 -9.16 14.39 16.79
C THR A 30 -8.29 13.61 17.79
N ASP A 31 -8.39 12.26 17.84
CA ASP A 31 -7.69 11.44 18.84
C ASP A 31 -6.99 10.21 18.24
N GLN A 32 -6.51 10.29 16.98
CA GLN A 32 -5.87 9.17 16.31
C GLN A 32 -4.37 9.38 16.17
N ALA A 33 -3.63 8.28 16.28
CA ALA A 33 -2.21 8.24 15.96
C ALA A 33 -1.97 7.42 14.69
N PHE A 34 -1.04 7.91 13.85
CA PHE A 34 -0.60 7.20 12.66
C PHE A 34 0.88 6.84 12.78
N VAL A 35 1.22 5.59 12.47
CA VAL A 35 2.60 5.19 12.28
C VAL A 35 2.83 4.91 10.80
N LEU A 36 3.76 5.64 10.20
CA LEU A 36 4.21 5.46 8.83
C LEU A 36 5.47 4.63 8.83
N THR A 37 5.54 3.59 7.99
CA THR A 37 6.76 2.78 7.85
C THR A 37 7.15 2.69 6.38
N GLY A 38 8.42 2.90 6.09
CA GLY A 38 8.97 2.80 4.74
C GLY A 38 10.49 2.92 4.72
N ASP A 39 11.12 2.48 3.65
CA ASP A 39 12.56 2.54 3.40
C ASP A 39 12.98 3.73 2.50
N ASP A 40 12.03 4.51 1.99
CA ASP A 40 12.27 5.77 1.29
C ASP A 40 12.17 6.93 2.30
N GLU A 41 13.32 7.42 2.76
CA GLU A 41 13.42 8.50 3.74
C GLU A 41 12.70 9.78 3.29
N LEU A 42 12.89 10.18 2.03
CA LEU A 42 12.29 11.41 1.51
C LEU A 42 10.77 11.30 1.40
N ALA A 43 10.27 10.18 0.91
CA ALA A 43 8.83 9.93 0.85
C ALA A 43 8.22 9.92 2.27
N LEU A 44 8.87 9.26 3.21
CA LEU A 44 8.40 9.14 4.58
C LEU A 44 8.30 10.51 5.29
N ILE A 45 9.34 11.33 5.19
CA ILE A 45 9.37 12.66 5.82
C ILE A 45 8.37 13.63 5.15
N THR A 46 8.21 13.51 3.83
CA THR A 46 7.26 14.33 3.07
C THR A 46 5.82 14.04 3.48
N ILE A 47 5.45 12.76 3.54
CA ILE A 47 4.10 12.34 3.98
C ILE A 47 3.85 12.77 5.43
N GLN A 48 4.83 12.58 6.31
CA GLN A 48 4.70 13.01 7.71
C GLN A 48 4.47 14.51 7.83
N ALA A 49 5.23 15.33 7.08
CA ALA A 49 5.08 16.78 7.09
C ALA A 49 3.71 17.22 6.52
N ASP A 50 3.24 16.59 5.46
CA ASP A 50 1.95 16.89 4.85
C ASP A 50 0.77 16.52 5.77
N LEU A 51 0.83 15.37 6.44
CA LEU A 51 -0.17 14.96 7.42
C LEU A 51 -0.21 15.92 8.61
N ARG A 52 0.93 16.27 9.19
CA ARG A 52 1.00 17.23 10.31
C ARG A 52 0.50 18.62 9.94
N ARG A 53 0.73 19.05 8.69
CA ARG A 53 0.22 20.33 8.19
C ARG A 53 -1.29 20.31 7.99
N SER A 54 -1.82 19.22 7.44
CA SER A 54 -3.24 19.08 7.14
C SER A 54 -4.08 18.76 8.37
N PHE A 55 -3.49 18.09 9.35
CA PHE A 55 -4.14 17.62 10.58
C PHE A 55 -3.24 17.89 11.79
N PRO A 56 -3.18 19.14 12.28
CA PRO A 56 -2.24 19.52 13.34
C PRO A 56 -2.45 18.77 14.67
N SER A 57 -3.66 18.28 14.94
CA SER A 57 -3.98 17.49 16.13
C SER A 57 -3.63 16.00 15.99
N LEU A 58 -3.28 15.54 14.79
CA LEU A 58 -2.96 14.15 14.54
C LEU A 58 -1.54 13.82 14.99
N GLU A 59 -1.38 12.81 15.83
CA GLU A 59 -0.06 12.28 16.15
C GLU A 59 0.45 11.43 14.98
N VAL A 60 1.51 11.87 14.30
CA VAL A 60 2.12 11.14 13.18
C VAL A 60 3.55 10.78 13.54
N GLN A 61 3.82 9.49 13.65
CA GLN A 61 5.15 8.93 13.88
C GLN A 61 5.67 8.27 12.60
N ALA A 62 6.97 8.37 12.37
CA ALA A 62 7.63 7.77 11.21
C ALA A 62 8.68 6.76 11.67
N VAL A 63 8.64 5.56 11.11
CA VAL A 63 9.62 4.50 11.32
C VAL A 63 10.32 4.22 9.99
N LEU A 64 11.59 4.63 9.91
CA LEU A 64 12.41 4.37 8.73
C LEU A 64 12.90 2.92 8.75
N GLY A 65 12.64 2.19 7.69
CA GLY A 65 13.14 0.83 7.50
C GLY A 65 12.28 -0.03 6.58
N ASP A 66 12.83 -1.18 6.21
CA ASP A 66 12.14 -2.17 5.39
C ASP A 66 11.08 -2.91 6.22
N CYS A 67 9.83 -2.86 5.80
CA CYS A 67 8.75 -3.61 6.46
C CYS A 67 8.91 -5.14 6.35
N GLY A 68 9.76 -5.63 5.46
CA GLY A 68 10.16 -7.04 5.40
C GLY A 68 11.14 -7.42 6.52
N ASP A 69 11.74 -6.46 7.21
CA ASP A 69 12.53 -6.71 8.42
C ASP A 69 11.59 -6.90 9.62
N PRO A 70 11.60 -8.09 10.28
CA PRO A 70 10.74 -8.36 11.42
C PRO A 70 10.96 -7.39 12.60
N ALA A 71 12.19 -6.91 12.80
CA ALA A 71 12.49 -5.99 13.90
C ALA A 71 11.86 -4.61 13.66
N VAL A 72 11.94 -4.11 12.42
CA VAL A 72 11.32 -2.83 12.01
C VAL A 72 9.80 -2.90 12.14
N THR A 73 9.18 -3.93 11.57
CA THR A 73 7.71 -4.10 11.64
C THR A 73 7.24 -4.31 13.07
N ALA A 74 7.91 -5.16 13.86
CA ALA A 74 7.55 -5.35 15.26
C ALA A 74 7.71 -4.07 16.09
N HIS A 75 8.71 -3.24 15.81
CA HIS A 75 8.87 -1.94 16.45
C HIS A 75 7.72 -1.00 16.09
N ALA A 76 7.40 -0.86 14.80
CA ALA A 76 6.31 -0.01 14.34
C ALA A 76 4.95 -0.41 14.93
N LEU A 77 4.66 -1.70 14.99
CA LEU A 77 3.42 -2.23 15.59
C LEU A 77 3.35 -1.96 17.10
N ARG A 78 4.46 -2.14 17.84
CA ARG A 78 4.49 -1.81 19.27
C ARG A 78 4.34 -0.32 19.54
N LEU A 79 4.95 0.51 18.70
CA LEU A 79 4.90 1.97 18.82
C LEU A 79 3.48 2.49 18.58
N GLY A 80 2.80 1.99 17.54
CA GLY A 80 1.48 2.47 17.15
C GLY A 80 0.32 1.71 17.77
N GLN A 81 0.52 0.45 18.21
CA GLN A 81 -0.56 -0.44 18.64
C GLN A 81 -1.81 -0.36 17.74
N PRO A 82 -1.65 -0.49 16.42
CA PRO A 82 -2.72 -0.17 15.47
C PRO A 82 -3.85 -1.18 15.51
N GLU A 83 -5.08 -0.71 15.36
CA GLU A 83 -6.23 -1.59 15.12
C GLU A 83 -6.30 -2.07 13.67
N ALA A 84 -5.81 -1.25 12.74
CA ALA A 84 -5.77 -1.59 11.32
C ALA A 84 -4.39 -1.32 10.72
N VAL A 85 -3.92 -2.23 9.88
CA VAL A 85 -2.68 -2.11 9.11
C VAL A 85 -3.00 -2.17 7.62
N PHE A 86 -2.57 -1.14 6.88
CA PHE A 86 -2.68 -1.06 5.42
C PHE A 86 -1.32 -1.35 4.79
N HIS A 87 -1.18 -2.51 4.16
CA HIS A 87 0.07 -2.95 3.54
C HIS A 87 0.08 -2.69 2.04
N ALA A 88 0.73 -1.59 1.64
CA ALA A 88 0.88 -1.17 0.25
C ALA A 88 2.31 -1.33 -0.29
N ALA A 89 3.25 -1.77 0.54
CA ALA A 89 4.64 -1.94 0.13
C ALA A 89 4.77 -3.07 -0.89
N ALA A 90 5.24 -2.74 -2.10
CA ALA A 90 5.52 -3.70 -3.16
C ALA A 90 6.38 -3.08 -4.26
N TYR A 91 7.23 -3.88 -4.89
CA TYR A 91 7.78 -3.56 -6.20
C TYR A 91 6.71 -3.79 -7.27
N LYS A 92 6.60 -2.85 -8.24
CA LYS A 92 5.52 -2.85 -9.23
C LYS A 92 5.95 -2.75 -10.69
N GLN A 93 7.23 -2.55 -10.96
CA GLN A 93 7.72 -2.37 -12.33
C GLN A 93 7.92 -3.73 -13.03
N VAL A 94 6.97 -4.10 -13.89
CA VAL A 94 6.93 -5.42 -14.54
C VAL A 94 8.25 -5.77 -15.24
N PRO A 95 8.83 -4.93 -16.14
CA PRO A 95 10.06 -5.29 -16.84
C PRO A 95 11.24 -5.56 -15.90
N LEU A 96 11.32 -4.82 -14.80
CA LEU A 96 12.38 -5.00 -13.81
C LEU A 96 12.20 -6.31 -13.04
N LEU A 97 10.97 -6.64 -12.67
CA LEU A 97 10.66 -7.84 -11.90
C LEU A 97 10.82 -9.12 -12.72
N GLU A 98 10.54 -9.09 -14.03
CA GLU A 98 10.83 -10.21 -14.93
C GLU A 98 12.32 -10.59 -14.92
N ALA A 99 13.21 -9.61 -14.82
CA ALA A 99 14.64 -9.85 -14.71
C ALA A 99 15.12 -10.16 -13.28
N GLN A 100 14.29 -9.91 -12.27
CA GLN A 100 14.67 -9.98 -10.85
C GLN A 100 13.61 -10.70 -9.99
N VAL A 101 13.26 -11.91 -10.39
CA VAL A 101 12.22 -12.74 -9.74
C VAL A 101 12.47 -12.91 -8.23
N ARG A 102 13.74 -13.12 -7.84
CA ARG A 102 14.12 -13.27 -6.43
C ARG A 102 13.73 -12.05 -5.61
N GLU A 103 13.96 -10.85 -6.13
CA GLU A 103 13.61 -9.61 -5.43
C GLU A 103 12.09 -9.39 -5.39
N ALA A 104 11.35 -9.81 -6.43
CA ALA A 104 9.89 -9.83 -6.39
C ALA A 104 9.36 -10.73 -5.26
N VAL A 105 9.91 -11.93 -5.12
CA VAL A 105 9.53 -12.86 -4.05
C VAL A 105 9.91 -12.29 -2.68
N ARG A 106 11.14 -11.83 -2.51
CA ARG A 106 11.61 -11.26 -1.25
C ARG A 106 10.74 -10.10 -0.79
N ASN A 107 10.48 -9.15 -1.70
CA ASN A 107 9.79 -7.92 -1.37
C ASN A 107 8.26 -8.07 -1.33
N ASN A 108 7.65 -8.70 -2.35
CA ASN A 108 6.21 -8.75 -2.46
C ASN A 108 5.59 -9.93 -1.69
N VAL A 109 6.33 -11.02 -1.50
CA VAL A 109 5.81 -12.23 -0.86
C VAL A 109 6.28 -12.35 0.59
N LEU A 110 7.61 -12.43 0.82
CA LEU A 110 8.15 -12.65 2.16
C LEU A 110 7.94 -11.45 3.09
N ALA A 111 8.01 -10.21 2.57
CA ALA A 111 7.68 -9.05 3.38
C ALA A 111 6.19 -9.03 3.77
N THR A 112 5.29 -9.42 2.87
CA THR A 112 3.85 -9.56 3.20
C THR A 112 3.63 -10.62 4.28
N ASP A 113 4.31 -11.77 4.19
CA ASP A 113 4.25 -12.81 5.25
C ASP A 113 4.70 -12.26 6.61
N THR A 114 5.83 -11.57 6.61
CA THR A 114 6.37 -10.96 7.84
C THR A 114 5.36 -10.00 8.47
N VAL A 115 4.81 -9.07 7.69
CA VAL A 115 3.86 -8.07 8.21
C VAL A 115 2.57 -8.72 8.67
N ALA A 116 1.96 -9.60 7.87
CA ALA A 116 0.70 -10.26 8.22
C ALA A 116 0.83 -11.15 9.47
N ARG A 117 1.91 -11.92 9.57
CA ARG A 117 2.21 -12.75 10.73
C ARG A 117 2.39 -11.92 12.00
N LEU A 118 3.17 -10.83 11.93
CA LEU A 118 3.40 -9.95 13.08
C LEU A 118 2.12 -9.19 13.49
N CYS A 119 1.28 -8.80 12.54
CA CYS A 119 -0.04 -8.25 12.84
C CYS A 119 -0.87 -9.24 13.67
N ARG A 120 -0.89 -10.51 13.26
CA ARG A 120 -1.60 -11.57 13.99
C ARG A 120 -1.00 -11.79 15.39
N GLU A 121 0.33 -11.86 15.50
CA GLU A 121 1.03 -12.09 16.77
C GLU A 121 0.81 -10.95 17.77
N GLN A 122 0.64 -9.71 17.30
CA GLN A 122 0.43 -8.54 18.12
C GLN A 122 -1.05 -8.12 18.27
N GLY A 123 -1.98 -8.93 17.77
CA GLY A 123 -3.41 -8.73 17.98
C GLY A 123 -4.00 -7.55 17.18
N VAL A 124 -3.43 -7.21 16.03
CA VAL A 124 -4.01 -6.22 15.11
C VAL A 124 -5.38 -6.71 14.65
N GLY A 125 -6.40 -5.88 14.76
CA GLY A 125 -7.78 -6.26 14.41
C GLY A 125 -7.98 -6.50 12.91
N THR A 126 -7.42 -5.64 12.06
CA THR A 126 -7.58 -5.74 10.60
C THR A 126 -6.25 -5.53 9.86
N PHE A 127 -5.95 -6.45 8.95
CA PHE A 127 -4.84 -6.34 8.00
C PHE A 127 -5.39 -6.20 6.58
N VAL A 128 -5.18 -5.05 5.95
CA VAL A 128 -5.63 -4.76 4.58
C VAL A 128 -4.46 -4.88 3.63
N PHE A 129 -4.47 -5.91 2.80
CA PHE A 129 -3.45 -6.14 1.78
C PHE A 129 -3.86 -5.50 0.46
N ILE A 130 -3.02 -4.61 -0.05
CA ILE A 130 -3.25 -3.93 -1.32
C ILE A 130 -2.63 -4.75 -2.46
N SER A 131 -3.50 -5.31 -3.29
CA SER A 131 -3.15 -6.13 -4.45
C SER A 131 -3.49 -5.43 -5.77
N THR A 132 -3.53 -6.17 -6.85
CA THR A 132 -3.67 -5.66 -8.22
C THR A 132 -4.58 -6.57 -9.05
N ASP A 133 -5.19 -6.02 -10.10
CA ASP A 133 -5.87 -6.77 -11.16
C ASP A 133 -4.98 -7.84 -11.82
N LYS A 134 -3.66 -7.60 -11.87
CA LYS A 134 -2.66 -8.51 -12.45
C LYS A 134 -2.45 -9.80 -11.63
N ALA A 135 -2.96 -9.85 -10.41
CA ALA A 135 -2.99 -11.07 -9.58
C ALA A 135 -4.14 -12.03 -9.98
N VAL A 136 -5.05 -11.57 -10.83
CA VAL A 136 -6.09 -12.41 -11.46
C VAL A 136 -5.46 -13.07 -12.68
N ASP A 137 -5.39 -14.40 -12.69
CA ASP A 137 -4.81 -15.15 -13.80
C ASP A 137 -3.41 -14.62 -14.22
N PRO A 138 -2.41 -14.68 -13.32
CA PRO A 138 -1.19 -13.92 -13.44
C PRO A 138 -0.31 -14.38 -14.61
N ALA A 139 -0.05 -13.49 -15.56
CA ALA A 139 0.78 -13.73 -16.72
C ALA A 139 2.21 -13.13 -16.62
N ASN A 140 2.57 -12.59 -15.45
CA ASN A 140 3.88 -11.97 -15.21
C ASN A 140 4.31 -12.10 -13.74
N VAL A 141 5.59 -11.87 -13.48
CA VAL A 141 6.20 -11.99 -12.14
C VAL A 141 5.53 -11.10 -11.10
N LEU A 142 5.15 -9.86 -11.47
CA LEU A 142 4.41 -8.98 -10.57
C LEU A 142 3.08 -9.62 -10.15
N GLY A 143 2.27 -10.03 -11.12
CA GLY A 143 0.97 -10.67 -10.85
C GLY A 143 1.12 -11.94 -10.01
N ALA A 144 2.07 -12.81 -10.37
CA ALA A 144 2.34 -14.05 -9.65
C ALA A 144 2.79 -13.79 -8.21
N SER A 145 3.71 -12.85 -7.99
CA SER A 145 4.18 -12.49 -6.63
C SER A 145 3.05 -11.90 -5.78
N LYS A 146 2.21 -11.03 -6.36
CA LYS A 146 1.05 -10.48 -5.64
C LYS A 146 0.01 -11.56 -5.34
N ARG A 147 -0.22 -12.52 -6.27
CA ARG A 147 -1.14 -13.65 -6.02
C ARG A 147 -0.65 -14.55 -4.88
N LEU A 148 0.64 -14.86 -4.82
CA LEU A 148 1.21 -15.60 -3.70
C LEU A 148 1.05 -14.83 -2.38
N ALA A 149 1.30 -13.52 -2.39
CA ALA A 149 1.12 -12.67 -1.22
C ALA A 149 -0.35 -12.62 -0.75
N GLU A 150 -1.32 -12.63 -1.67
CA GLU A 150 -2.76 -12.76 -1.33
C GLU A 150 -3.06 -14.07 -0.60
N MET A 151 -2.52 -15.18 -1.11
CA MET A 151 -2.71 -16.50 -0.48
C MET A 151 -2.11 -16.53 0.93
N ILE A 152 -0.95 -15.90 1.12
CA ILE A 152 -0.33 -15.76 2.44
C ILE A 152 -1.22 -14.92 3.36
N ALA A 153 -1.65 -13.74 2.93
CA ALA A 153 -2.55 -12.90 3.72
C ALA A 153 -3.82 -13.66 4.12
N GLN A 154 -4.43 -14.37 3.18
CA GLN A 154 -5.61 -15.20 3.44
C GLN A 154 -5.32 -16.33 4.44
N SER A 155 -4.13 -16.93 4.41
CA SER A 155 -3.75 -17.98 5.36
C SER A 155 -3.60 -17.47 6.79
N GLN A 156 -3.37 -16.19 6.96
CA GLN A 156 -3.28 -15.54 8.29
C GLN A 156 -4.65 -15.11 8.83
N ASP A 157 -5.68 -15.11 7.98
CA ASP A 157 -7.04 -14.74 8.37
C ASP A 157 -7.60 -15.67 9.45
N ARG A 158 -8.11 -15.10 10.53
CA ARG A 158 -8.68 -15.83 11.65
C ARG A 158 -10.17 -15.53 11.82
N LYS A 159 -10.98 -16.56 11.66
CA LYS A 159 -12.44 -16.48 11.87
C LYS A 159 -12.85 -16.41 13.35
N ASP A 160 -11.92 -16.72 14.27
CA ASP A 160 -12.20 -16.91 15.70
C ASP A 160 -11.78 -15.68 16.55
N GLY A 161 -11.96 -14.46 16.02
CA GLY A 161 -11.69 -13.23 16.77
C GLY A 161 -10.23 -12.77 16.78
N GLY A 162 -9.39 -13.30 15.87
CA GLY A 162 -8.03 -12.81 15.62
C GLY A 162 -7.98 -11.74 14.52
N THR A 163 -6.81 -11.52 13.95
CA THR A 163 -6.61 -10.57 12.84
C THR A 163 -7.45 -10.98 11.62
N ARG A 164 -8.31 -10.08 11.17
CA ARG A 164 -9.03 -10.22 9.91
C ARG A 164 -8.15 -9.74 8.76
N CYS A 165 -7.97 -10.57 7.74
CA CYS A 165 -7.16 -10.25 6.58
C CYS A 165 -8.05 -9.97 5.36
N VAL A 166 -7.99 -8.74 4.85
CA VAL A 166 -8.77 -8.29 3.70
C VAL A 166 -7.81 -8.00 2.54
N THR A 167 -8.13 -8.51 1.36
CA THR A 167 -7.37 -8.22 0.13
C THR A 167 -8.16 -7.33 -0.79
N VAL A 168 -7.55 -6.23 -1.22
CA VAL A 168 -8.15 -5.29 -2.19
C VAL A 168 -7.39 -5.37 -3.50
N ARG A 169 -8.08 -5.63 -4.60
CA ARG A 169 -7.54 -5.61 -5.96
C ARG A 169 -8.07 -4.40 -6.70
N PHE A 170 -7.20 -3.67 -7.37
CA PHE A 170 -7.59 -2.62 -8.29
C PHE A 170 -6.65 -2.52 -9.48
N GLY A 171 -7.11 -1.85 -10.55
CA GLY A 171 -6.38 -1.64 -11.78
C GLY A 171 -5.29 -0.58 -11.67
N ASN A 172 -4.98 0.06 -12.79
CA ASN A 172 -3.99 1.11 -12.82
C ASN A 172 -4.53 2.39 -12.16
N VAL A 173 -3.73 2.97 -11.29
CA VAL A 173 -4.08 4.24 -10.66
C VAL A 173 -3.48 5.38 -11.47
N LEU A 174 -4.34 6.31 -11.94
CA LEU A 174 -3.95 7.48 -12.70
C LEU A 174 -2.94 8.33 -11.93
N ASP A 175 -1.94 8.83 -12.65
CA ASP A 175 -0.89 9.72 -12.11
C ASP A 175 -0.04 9.10 -10.98
N SER A 176 -0.11 7.77 -10.77
CA SER A 176 0.79 7.12 -9.81
C SER A 176 2.25 7.19 -10.28
N ALA A 177 3.19 7.34 -9.34
CA ALA A 177 4.61 7.46 -9.64
C ALA A 177 5.12 6.29 -10.51
N GLY A 178 5.86 6.61 -11.59
CA GLY A 178 6.37 5.63 -12.55
C GLY A 178 5.30 4.92 -13.39
N SER A 179 4.08 5.46 -13.48
CA SER A 179 3.02 4.94 -14.34
C SER A 179 3.09 5.52 -15.75
N VAL A 180 2.29 4.96 -16.67
CA VAL A 180 2.31 5.32 -18.09
C VAL A 180 1.85 6.76 -18.36
N VAL A 181 0.92 7.31 -17.57
CA VAL A 181 0.38 8.66 -17.82
C VAL A 181 1.44 9.76 -17.61
N PRO A 182 2.19 9.80 -16.49
CA PRO A 182 3.34 10.69 -16.35
C PRO A 182 4.39 10.52 -17.46
N LEU A 183 4.66 9.28 -17.87
CA LEU A 183 5.60 9.01 -18.98
C LEU A 183 5.10 9.62 -20.28
N PHE A 184 3.84 9.45 -20.64
CA PHE A 184 3.26 10.03 -21.86
C PHE A 184 3.28 11.56 -21.83
N ARG A 185 2.94 12.18 -20.70
CA ARG A 185 3.04 13.63 -20.53
C ARG A 185 4.45 14.14 -20.77
N GLU A 186 5.44 13.43 -20.21
CA GLU A 186 6.86 13.78 -20.41
C GLU A 186 7.28 13.65 -21.87
N GLN A 187 6.90 12.56 -22.56
CA GLN A 187 7.18 12.37 -23.99
C GLN A 187 6.52 13.44 -24.86
N ILE A 188 5.24 13.78 -24.60
CA ILE A 188 4.53 14.85 -25.31
C ILE A 188 5.22 16.19 -25.07
N ARG A 189 5.60 16.52 -23.85
CA ARG A 189 6.31 17.78 -23.52
C ARG A 189 7.65 17.91 -24.25
N LYS A 190 8.31 16.77 -24.55
CA LYS A 190 9.56 16.70 -25.32
C LYS A 190 9.36 16.71 -26.83
N GLY A 191 8.12 16.80 -27.33
CA GLY A 191 7.81 16.80 -28.75
C GLY A 191 7.50 15.43 -29.35
N GLY A 192 7.34 14.39 -28.53
CA GLY A 192 7.01 13.03 -28.94
C GLY A 192 8.21 12.24 -29.51
N PRO A 193 8.00 11.07 -30.07
CA PRO A 193 6.72 10.33 -30.12
C PRO A 193 6.33 9.74 -28.75
N VAL A 194 5.05 9.36 -28.61
CA VAL A 194 4.57 8.58 -27.48
C VAL A 194 4.83 7.10 -27.72
N THR A 195 5.45 6.42 -26.75
CA THR A 195 5.78 5.00 -26.87
C THR A 195 4.59 4.14 -26.44
N VAL A 196 3.98 3.43 -27.39
CA VAL A 196 2.92 2.46 -27.16
C VAL A 196 3.49 1.05 -27.30
N THR A 197 3.43 0.26 -26.24
CA THR A 197 4.00 -1.11 -26.23
C THR A 197 3.24 -2.03 -27.20
N HIS A 198 1.92 -1.93 -27.23
CA HIS A 198 1.05 -2.69 -28.14
C HIS A 198 -0.29 -1.96 -28.33
N PRO A 199 -0.75 -1.73 -29.56
CA PRO A 199 -1.96 -0.94 -29.85
C PRO A 199 -3.25 -1.57 -29.31
N GLY A 200 -3.30 -2.90 -29.17
CA GLY A 200 -4.45 -3.63 -28.62
C GLY A 200 -4.44 -3.76 -27.08
N SER A 201 -3.47 -3.16 -26.38
CA SER A 201 -3.43 -3.25 -24.91
C SER A 201 -4.51 -2.37 -24.29
N THR A 202 -5.35 -2.98 -23.46
CA THR A 202 -6.37 -2.29 -22.65
C THR A 202 -6.03 -2.39 -21.17
N ARG A 203 -6.42 -1.39 -20.39
CA ARG A 203 -6.23 -1.34 -18.93
C ARG A 203 -7.42 -0.68 -18.26
N TYR A 204 -7.77 -1.19 -17.08
CA TYR A 204 -8.70 -0.50 -16.20
C TYR A 204 -7.96 0.60 -15.46
N PHE A 205 -8.53 1.78 -15.41
CA PHE A 205 -8.00 2.92 -14.70
C PHE A 205 -8.96 3.40 -13.62
N MET A 206 -8.39 3.89 -12.52
CA MET A 206 -9.13 4.59 -11.48
C MET A 206 -8.30 5.76 -10.97
N THR A 207 -8.95 6.71 -10.33
CA THR A 207 -8.27 7.80 -9.64
C THR A 207 -7.68 7.35 -8.31
N ILE A 208 -6.73 8.11 -7.78
CA ILE A 208 -6.19 7.88 -6.43
C ILE A 208 -7.30 7.94 -5.38
N ALA A 209 -8.27 8.85 -5.57
CA ALA A 209 -9.40 8.99 -4.66
C ALA A 209 -10.27 7.73 -4.60
N GLU A 210 -10.63 7.17 -5.76
CA GLU A 210 -11.41 5.93 -5.84
C GLU A 210 -10.67 4.75 -5.22
N ALA A 211 -9.36 4.59 -5.54
CA ALA A 211 -8.54 3.54 -4.96
C ALA A 211 -8.46 3.66 -3.43
N SER A 212 -8.27 4.87 -2.91
CA SER A 212 -8.18 5.12 -1.46
C SER A 212 -9.52 4.84 -0.76
N GLN A 213 -10.64 5.26 -1.35
CA GLN A 213 -11.96 4.96 -0.79
C GLN A 213 -12.24 3.46 -0.74
N LEU A 214 -11.88 2.72 -1.81
CA LEU A 214 -12.03 1.27 -1.84
C LEU A 214 -11.22 0.59 -0.73
N VAL A 215 -9.98 1.02 -0.53
CA VAL A 215 -9.09 0.49 0.52
C VAL A 215 -9.65 0.78 1.92
N MET A 216 -10.14 2.00 2.16
CA MET A 216 -10.74 2.38 3.45
C MET A 216 -12.03 1.61 3.73
N GLN A 217 -12.91 1.46 2.73
CA GLN A 217 -14.14 0.67 2.86
C GLN A 217 -13.82 -0.79 3.19
N ALA A 218 -12.84 -1.39 2.51
CA ALA A 218 -12.42 -2.75 2.78
C ALA A 218 -11.88 -2.94 4.21
N GLY A 219 -11.17 -1.94 4.75
CA GLY A 219 -10.69 -1.94 6.13
C GLY A 219 -11.81 -1.84 7.16
N ALA A 220 -12.93 -1.21 6.82
CA ALA A 220 -14.07 -1.00 7.70
C ALA A 220 -15.11 -2.15 7.68
N MET A 221 -15.04 -3.04 6.70
CA MET A 221 -15.93 -4.23 6.58
C MET A 221 -15.58 -5.31 7.58
#